data_bc06d28a974fd92acedbc25cec81172b
#
_entry.id   bc06d28a974fd92acedbc25cec81172b
#
_cell.length_a   1.000
_cell.length_b   1.000
_cell.length_c   1.000
_cell.angle_alpha   90.00
_cell.angle_beta   90.00
_cell.angle_gamma   90.00
#
_symmetry.space_group_name_H-M   'P 1'
#
loop_
_entity.id
_entity.type
_entity.pdbx_description
1 polymer ?
#
loop_
_entity_poly.entity_id
_entity_poly.type
_entity_poly.pdbx_seq_one_letter_code
_entity_poly.pdbx_strand_id
1 'polypeptide(L)'
;MSEIINPQDAELEEIILGSCLIESKAITLIADILRPEAFYNEKNLEIYATLQSMYRNGQKIDIITVKEELARRGKLEFIGGPYTLDRKSVV
;
A
#
# COMPACT_ATOMS: atom_id res chain seq x y z
N MET A 1 9.35 11.62 -18.54
CA MET A 1 10.09 11.05 -17.49
C MET A 1 9.77 9.58 -17.34
N SER A 2 10.70 8.88 -16.88
CA SER A 2 10.51 7.46 -16.72
C SER A 2 9.53 7.16 -15.59
N GLU A 3 8.95 6.03 -15.68
CA GLU A 3 8.10 5.54 -14.61
C GLU A 3 8.94 5.21 -13.41
N ILE A 4 8.37 5.47 -12.25
CA ILE A 4 8.98 5.06 -11.01
C ILE A 4 8.85 3.56 -10.87
N ILE A 5 7.68 3.04 -11.23
CA ILE A 5 7.39 1.62 -11.16
C ILE A 5 6.81 1.21 -12.51
N ASN A 6 7.31 0.13 -13.07
CA ASN A 6 6.80 -0.38 -14.33
C ASN A 6 6.38 -1.85 -14.15
N PRO A 7 5.81 -2.47 -15.17
CA PRO A 7 5.28 -3.84 -15.04
C PRO A 7 6.31 -4.87 -14.62
N GLN A 8 7.59 -4.65 -14.93
CA GLN A 8 8.63 -5.58 -14.53
C GLN A 8 9.05 -5.41 -13.08
N ASP A 9 8.58 -4.36 -12.41
CA ASP A 9 9.01 -4.03 -11.06
C ASP A 9 8.02 -4.50 -10.01
N ALA A 10 7.37 -5.65 -10.23
CA ALA A 10 6.42 -6.19 -9.26
C ALA A 10 7.06 -6.35 -7.89
N GLU A 11 8.32 -6.78 -7.88
CA GLU A 11 9.03 -6.96 -6.63
C GLU A 11 9.22 -5.63 -5.91
N LEU A 12 9.51 -4.57 -6.66
CA LEU A 12 9.67 -3.25 -6.07
C LEU A 12 8.36 -2.78 -5.44
N GLU A 13 7.23 -3.04 -6.09
CA GLU A 13 5.94 -2.68 -5.53
C GLU A 13 5.72 -3.38 -4.20
N GLU A 14 6.07 -4.67 -4.12
CA GLU A 14 5.93 -5.42 -2.88
C GLU A 14 6.82 -4.85 -1.79
N ILE A 15 8.03 -4.48 -2.14
CA ILE A 15 8.96 -3.90 -1.17
C ILE A 15 8.43 -2.59 -0.61
N ILE A 16 7.92 -1.73 -1.48
CA ILE A 16 7.39 -0.44 -1.05
C ILE A 16 6.23 -0.63 -0.08
N LEU A 17 5.27 -1.49 -0.45
CA LEU A 17 4.10 -1.71 0.40
C LEU A 17 4.49 -2.37 1.71
N GLY A 18 5.36 -3.38 1.64
CA GLY A 18 5.81 -4.04 2.84
C GLY A 18 6.50 -3.09 3.80
N SER A 19 7.32 -2.20 3.25
CA SER A 19 8.02 -1.21 4.06
C SER A 19 7.03 -0.30 4.78
N CYS A 20 6.00 0.15 4.09
CA CYS A 20 5.00 1.02 4.71
C CYS A 20 4.20 0.30 5.78
N LEU A 21 3.97 -0.99 5.61
CA LEU A 21 3.20 -1.76 6.59
C LEU A 21 4.02 -2.09 7.82
N ILE A 22 5.32 -2.31 7.66
CA ILE A 22 6.20 -2.63 8.77
C ILE A 22 6.58 -1.37 9.53
N GLU A 23 6.91 -0.32 8.80
CA GLU A 23 7.37 0.93 9.39
C GLU A 23 6.54 2.07 8.82
N SER A 24 5.57 2.55 9.59
CA SER A 24 4.63 3.54 9.08
C SER A 24 5.30 4.84 8.68
N LYS A 25 6.50 5.11 9.20
CA LYS A 25 7.23 6.32 8.79
C LYS A 25 7.59 6.30 7.31
N ALA A 26 7.67 5.12 6.71
CA ALA A 26 8.02 5.02 5.30
C ALA A 26 7.03 5.78 4.42
N ILE A 27 5.75 5.78 4.79
CA ILE A 27 4.74 6.48 3.99
C ILE A 27 4.99 7.99 3.98
N THR A 28 5.54 8.54 5.06
CA THR A 28 5.80 9.97 5.11
C THR A 28 6.85 10.39 4.10
N LEU A 29 7.72 9.47 3.70
CA LEU A 29 8.78 9.79 2.77
C LEU A 29 8.30 9.79 1.32
N ILE A 30 7.21 9.10 1.03
CA ILE A 30 6.80 8.91 -0.36
C ILE A 30 5.39 9.40 -0.67
N ALA A 31 4.59 9.71 0.35
CA ALA A 31 3.17 10.02 0.13
C ALA A 31 2.96 11.21 -0.80
N ASP A 32 3.88 12.17 -0.78
CA ASP A 32 3.72 13.38 -1.59
C ASP A 32 4.34 13.27 -2.97
N ILE A 33 5.13 12.24 -3.21
CA ILE A 33 5.82 12.11 -4.49
C ILE A 33 5.38 10.88 -5.28
N LEU A 34 4.93 9.82 -4.60
CA LEU A 34 4.51 8.60 -5.27
C LEU A 34 3.00 8.57 -5.34
N ARG A 35 2.47 8.52 -6.55
CA ARG A 35 1.02 8.46 -6.74
C ARG A 35 0.57 7.01 -6.82
N PRO A 36 -0.68 6.73 -6.40
CA PRO A 36 -1.19 5.36 -6.54
C PRO A 36 -1.11 4.84 -7.97
N GLU A 37 -1.31 5.73 -8.94
CA GLU A 37 -1.28 5.34 -10.35
C GLU A 37 0.08 4.83 -10.82
N ALA A 38 1.12 5.07 -10.04
CA ALA A 38 2.43 4.53 -10.38
C ALA A 38 2.50 3.02 -10.20
N PHE A 39 1.58 2.45 -9.45
CA PHE A 39 1.55 1.01 -9.24
C PHE A 39 0.87 0.34 -10.43
N TYR A 40 1.56 -0.62 -11.03
CA TYR A 40 1.02 -1.35 -12.16
C TYR A 40 -0.04 -2.36 -11.72
N ASN A 41 0.21 -3.04 -10.61
CA ASN A 41 -0.71 -4.04 -10.09
C ASN A 41 -1.88 -3.33 -9.41
N GLU A 42 -3.10 -3.60 -9.88
CA GLU A 42 -4.26 -2.89 -9.39
C GLU A 42 -4.54 -3.14 -7.91
N LYS A 43 -4.20 -4.33 -7.43
CA LYS A 43 -4.40 -4.62 -6.01
C LYS A 43 -3.43 -3.81 -5.17
N ASN A 44 -2.18 -3.72 -5.63
CA ASN A 44 -1.18 -2.90 -4.94
C ASN A 44 -1.56 -1.43 -5.00
N LEU A 45 -2.12 -0.99 -6.12
CA LEU A 45 -2.59 0.39 -6.26
C LEU A 45 -3.62 0.71 -5.18
N GLU A 46 -4.59 -0.20 -4.97
CA GLU A 46 -5.63 0.02 -3.97
C GLU A 46 -5.04 0.05 -2.56
N ILE A 47 -4.09 -0.83 -2.29
CA ILE A 47 -3.45 -0.84 -0.98
C ILE A 47 -2.72 0.47 -0.75
N TYR A 48 -1.94 0.93 -1.73
CA TYR A 48 -1.19 2.16 -1.57
C TYR A 48 -2.12 3.37 -1.45
N ALA A 49 -3.19 3.41 -2.25
CA ALA A 49 -4.15 4.50 -2.16
C ALA A 49 -4.77 4.58 -0.77
N THR A 50 -5.04 3.42 -0.18
CA THR A 50 -5.58 3.37 1.17
C THR A 50 -4.55 3.89 2.18
N LEU A 51 -3.30 3.45 2.06
CA LEU A 51 -2.23 3.92 2.94
C LEU A 51 -2.06 5.44 2.84
N GLN A 52 -2.05 5.96 1.63
CA GLN A 52 -1.86 7.38 1.41
C GLN A 52 -3.00 8.19 2.03
N SER A 53 -4.23 7.72 1.84
CA SER A 53 -5.39 8.40 2.40
C SER A 53 -5.35 8.39 3.92
N MET A 54 -4.99 7.24 4.51
CA MET A 54 -4.89 7.15 5.96
C MET A 54 -3.82 8.09 6.50
N TYR A 55 -2.70 8.14 5.80
CA TYR A 55 -1.63 9.05 6.20
C TYR A 55 -2.10 10.51 6.19
N ARG A 56 -2.77 10.91 5.12
CA ARG A 56 -3.23 12.28 4.98
C ARG A 56 -4.29 12.64 6.00
N ASN A 57 -5.04 11.65 6.46
CA ASN A 57 -6.08 11.87 7.47
C ASN A 57 -5.56 11.70 8.89
N GLY A 58 -4.26 11.48 9.05
CA GLY A 58 -3.68 11.35 10.37
C GLY A 58 -4.05 10.07 11.09
N GLN A 59 -4.47 9.04 10.35
CA GLN A 59 -4.85 7.78 10.96
C GLN A 59 -3.62 6.94 11.25
N LYS A 60 -3.72 6.14 12.31
CA LYS A 60 -2.67 5.19 12.63
C LYS A 60 -2.58 4.15 11.52
N ILE A 61 -1.36 3.82 11.12
CA ILE A 61 -1.12 2.86 10.05
C ILE A 61 -0.38 1.66 10.59
N ASP A 62 -1.04 0.51 10.56
CA ASP A 62 -0.43 -0.79 10.81
C ASP A 62 -1.28 -1.82 10.07
N ILE A 63 -0.87 -3.09 10.15
CA ILE A 63 -1.57 -4.13 9.39
C ILE A 63 -3.04 -4.19 9.77
N ILE A 64 -3.34 -4.06 11.06
CA ILE A 64 -4.72 -4.18 11.54
C ILE A 64 -5.58 -3.01 11.05
N THR A 65 -5.08 -1.79 11.22
CA THR A 65 -5.86 -0.63 10.82
C THR A 65 -6.05 -0.55 9.31
N VAL A 66 -5.03 -0.98 8.55
CA VAL A 66 -5.16 -0.97 7.09
C VAL A 66 -6.16 -2.02 6.63
N LYS A 67 -6.17 -3.20 7.26
CA LYS A 67 -7.20 -4.20 6.96
C LYS A 67 -8.59 -3.64 7.20
N GLU A 68 -8.78 -2.97 8.33
CA GLU A 68 -10.08 -2.41 8.67
C GLU A 68 -10.51 -1.35 7.66
N GLU A 69 -9.57 -0.52 7.26
CA GLU A 69 -9.89 0.52 6.29
C GLU A 69 -10.23 -0.06 4.92
N LEU A 70 -9.48 -1.07 4.48
CA LEU A 70 -9.78 -1.74 3.22
C LEU A 70 -11.14 -2.41 3.26
N ALA A 71 -11.49 -3.02 4.39
CA ALA A 71 -12.80 -3.64 4.54
C ALA A 71 -13.90 -2.59 4.47
N ARG A 72 -13.69 -1.45 5.14
CA ARG A 72 -14.67 -0.38 5.13
C ARG A 72 -14.88 0.19 3.75
N ARG A 73 -13.82 0.22 2.95
CA ARG A 73 -13.89 0.70 1.56
C ARG A 73 -14.44 -0.35 0.60
N GLY A 74 -14.68 -1.56 1.09
CA GLY A 74 -15.16 -2.65 0.24
C GLY A 74 -14.09 -3.20 -0.68
N LYS A 75 -12.80 -3.06 -0.31
CA LYS A 75 -11.71 -3.49 -1.17
C LYS A 75 -10.91 -4.66 -0.62
N LEU A 76 -11.20 -5.11 0.60
CA LEU A 76 -10.39 -6.15 1.22
C LEU A 76 -10.37 -7.42 0.38
N GLU A 77 -11.55 -7.85 -0.11
CA GLU A 77 -11.59 -9.05 -0.94
C GLU A 77 -10.92 -8.82 -2.28
N PHE A 78 -11.06 -7.62 -2.82
CA PHE A 78 -10.44 -7.32 -4.10
C PHE A 78 -8.93 -7.49 -4.04
N ILE A 79 -8.29 -7.07 -2.95
CA ILE A 79 -6.83 -7.13 -2.88
C ILE A 79 -6.33 -8.53 -2.52
N GLY A 80 -7.22 -9.46 -2.25
CA GLY A 80 -6.82 -10.83 -1.98
C GLY A 80 -7.19 -11.35 -0.60
N GLY A 81 -7.97 -10.58 0.17
CA GLY A 81 -8.44 -11.03 1.47
C GLY A 81 -7.54 -10.60 2.61
N PRO A 82 -7.94 -10.96 3.84
CA PRO A 82 -7.29 -10.41 5.03
C PRO A 82 -5.82 -10.80 5.22
N TYR A 83 -5.38 -11.91 4.63
CA TYR A 83 -4.00 -12.34 4.86
C TYR A 83 -3.02 -11.77 3.85
N THR A 84 -3.51 -11.03 2.86
CA THR A 84 -2.64 -10.46 1.84
C THR A 84 -1.63 -9.49 2.43
N LEU A 85 -2.07 -8.64 3.35
CA LEU A 85 -1.16 -7.67 3.96
C LEU A 85 -0.13 -8.35 4.85
N ASP A 86 -0.52 -9.43 5.52
CA ASP A 86 0.42 -10.18 6.33
C ASP A 86 1.56 -10.70 5.49
N ARG A 87 1.23 -11.25 4.31
CA ARG A 87 2.26 -11.79 3.42
C ARG A 87 3.18 -10.69 2.89
N LYS A 88 2.63 -9.52 2.62
CA LYS A 88 3.44 -8.41 2.08
C LYS A 88 4.38 -7.82 3.12
N SER A 89 4.06 -7.98 4.39
CA SER A 89 4.87 -7.40 5.46
C SER A 89 5.87 -8.40 6.04
N VAL A 90 5.98 -9.58 5.45
CA VAL A 90 6.99 -10.56 5.87
C VAL A 90 8.35 -10.14 5.33
N VAL A 91 9.35 -10.18 6.19
CA VAL A 91 10.71 -9.81 5.80
C VAL A 91 11.56 -11.06 5.65
#